data_3e314522975669ea5fcbffef79dfb272
#
_entry.id   3e314522975669ea5fcbffef79dfb272
#
_cell.length_a   1.000
_cell.length_b   1.000
_cell.length_c   1.000
_cell.angle_alpha   90.00
_cell.angle_beta   90.00
_cell.angle_gamma   90.00
#
_symmetry.space_group_name_H-M   'P 1'
#
loop_
_entity.id
_entity.type
_entity.pdbx_description
1 polymer ?
#
loop_
_entity_poly.entity_id
_entity_poly.type
_entity_poly.pdbx_seq_one_letter_code
_entity_poly.pdbx_strand_id
1 'polypeptide(L)'
;MHLRFAAPWSPLLGFVAAVLALAGFAVVAVGEPVAIAILAAVLVAAAALAVRGYVVEPDAVLVRRPGWTTRLDLAGLASVEADPDAFRGSIRTFGIGGPFAFVGRYRSRGLGGFTAYATDRARSVVLRWPDRTVVVTPDDPDTFVAAVEAAVGA
;
A
#
# COMPACT_ATOMS: atom_id res chain seq x y z
N MET A 1 -2.40 -19.98 -12.26
CA MET A 1 -3.70 -19.30 -12.03
C MET A 1 -3.38 -17.91 -11.49
N HIS A 2 -3.83 -16.85 -12.17
CA HIS A 2 -3.57 -15.47 -11.72
C HIS A 2 -4.79 -14.98 -10.94
N LEU A 3 -4.69 -14.88 -9.63
CA LEU A 3 -5.73 -14.32 -8.78
C LEU A 3 -5.48 -12.81 -8.60
N ARG A 4 -6.52 -12.01 -8.81
CA ARG A 4 -6.47 -10.55 -8.70
C ARG A 4 -7.26 -10.09 -7.49
N PHE A 5 -6.64 -9.24 -6.69
CA PHE A 5 -7.22 -8.62 -5.51
C PHE A 5 -7.19 -7.11 -5.67
N ALA A 6 -8.27 -6.43 -5.34
CA ALA A 6 -8.31 -4.98 -5.30
C ALA A 6 -7.57 -4.46 -4.05
N ALA A 7 -7.17 -3.20 -4.07
CA ALA A 7 -6.70 -2.47 -2.90
C ALA A 7 -7.79 -1.47 -2.50
N PRO A 8 -8.64 -1.80 -1.50
CA PRO A 8 -9.74 -0.94 -1.09
C PRO A 8 -9.21 0.35 -0.44
N TRP A 9 -9.91 1.46 -0.69
CA TRP A 9 -9.59 2.71 -0.03
C TRP A 9 -10.16 2.73 1.39
N SER A 10 -9.32 3.05 2.36
CA SER A 10 -9.79 3.28 3.71
C SER A 10 -10.58 4.60 3.80
N PRO A 11 -11.53 4.73 4.74
CA PRO A 11 -12.22 6.00 5.00
C PRO A 11 -11.25 7.15 5.28
N LEU A 12 -10.11 6.85 5.92
CA LEU A 12 -9.05 7.83 6.19
C LEU A 12 -8.45 8.39 4.89
N LEU A 13 -8.18 7.54 3.90
CA LEU A 13 -7.69 7.99 2.60
C LEU A 13 -8.71 8.86 1.88
N GLY A 14 -10.00 8.50 1.95
CA GLY A 14 -11.09 9.31 1.42
C GLY A 14 -11.17 10.70 2.06
N PHE A 15 -11.06 10.76 3.39
CA PHE A 15 -11.05 12.02 4.13
C PHE A 15 -9.85 12.91 3.76
N VAL A 16 -8.65 12.33 3.72
CA VAL A 16 -7.43 13.07 3.32
C VAL A 16 -7.54 13.58 1.89
N ALA A 17 -8.08 12.80 0.97
CA ALA A 17 -8.32 13.22 -0.40
C ALA A 17 -9.31 14.39 -0.48
N ALA A 18 -10.39 14.38 0.31
CA ALA A 18 -11.36 15.47 0.39
C ALA A 18 -10.74 16.77 0.94
N VAL A 19 -9.94 16.67 1.99
CA VAL A 19 -9.21 17.84 2.57
C VAL A 19 -8.26 18.44 1.54
N LEU A 20 -7.52 17.60 0.80
CA LEU A 20 -6.62 18.07 -0.25
C LEU A 20 -7.35 18.69 -1.43
N ALA A 21 -8.51 18.16 -1.81
CA ALA A 21 -9.35 18.76 -2.84
C ALA A 21 -9.83 20.16 -2.43
N LEU A 22 -10.24 20.31 -1.16
CA LEU A 22 -10.67 21.61 -0.61
C LEU A 22 -9.52 22.61 -0.55
N ALA A 23 -8.34 22.19 -0.07
CA ALA A 23 -7.13 23.00 -0.08
C ALA A 23 -6.71 23.39 -1.50
N GLY A 24 -6.81 22.46 -2.45
CA GLY A 24 -6.56 22.71 -3.87
C GLY A 24 -7.49 23.76 -4.46
N PHE A 25 -8.77 23.70 -4.13
CA PHE A 25 -9.76 24.70 -4.54
C PHE A 25 -9.39 26.09 -4.00
N ALA A 26 -8.98 26.19 -2.73
CA ALA A 26 -8.54 27.45 -2.13
C ALA A 26 -7.30 28.03 -2.84
N VAL A 27 -6.31 27.19 -3.17
CA VAL A 27 -5.10 27.63 -3.90
C VAL A 27 -5.45 28.12 -5.30
N VAL A 28 -6.34 27.45 -6.01
CA VAL A 28 -6.82 27.88 -7.33
C VAL A 28 -7.58 29.20 -7.24
N ALA A 29 -8.39 29.40 -6.19
CA ALA A 29 -9.15 30.62 -5.97
C ALA A 29 -8.26 31.85 -5.71
N VAL A 30 -7.08 31.64 -5.12
CA VAL A 30 -6.07 32.71 -4.93
C VAL A 30 -5.37 33.07 -6.24
N GLY A 31 -5.33 32.14 -7.21
CA GLY A 31 -4.81 32.38 -8.57
C GLY A 31 -3.28 32.40 -8.69
N GLU A 32 -2.55 31.92 -7.68
CA GLU A 32 -1.09 31.85 -7.73
C GLU A 32 -0.59 30.69 -8.58
N PRO A 33 -0.05 30.91 -9.81
CA PRO A 33 0.26 29.85 -10.76
C PRO A 33 1.35 28.90 -10.25
N VAL A 34 2.31 29.38 -9.46
CA VAL A 34 3.39 28.55 -8.91
C VAL A 34 2.83 27.59 -7.87
N ALA A 35 1.94 28.06 -6.98
CA ALA A 35 1.32 27.21 -5.97
C ALA A 35 0.42 26.14 -6.61
N ILE A 36 -0.30 26.47 -7.68
CA ILE A 36 -1.11 25.53 -8.44
C ILE A 36 -0.22 24.46 -9.09
N ALA A 37 0.89 24.85 -9.71
CA ALA A 37 1.82 23.91 -10.35
C ALA A 37 2.45 22.95 -9.32
N ILE A 38 2.87 23.44 -8.15
CA ILE A 38 3.42 22.61 -7.08
C ILE A 38 2.37 21.62 -6.58
N LEU A 39 1.15 22.09 -6.31
CA LEU A 39 0.05 21.22 -5.87
C LEU A 39 -0.25 20.13 -6.90
N ALA A 40 -0.34 20.48 -8.18
CA ALA A 40 -0.57 19.53 -9.25
C ALA A 40 0.55 18.48 -9.32
N ALA A 41 1.82 18.88 -9.22
CA ALA A 41 2.97 17.98 -9.21
C ALA A 41 2.91 17.01 -8.01
N VAL A 42 2.57 17.50 -6.82
CA VAL A 42 2.42 16.66 -5.61
C VAL A 42 1.28 15.66 -5.77
N LEU A 43 0.12 16.07 -6.30
CA LEU A 43 -1.01 15.19 -6.53
C LEU A 43 -0.71 14.11 -7.57
N VAL A 44 -0.04 14.47 -8.66
CA VAL A 44 0.39 13.52 -9.69
C VAL A 44 1.38 12.51 -9.11
N ALA A 45 2.37 12.96 -8.36
CA ALA A 45 3.34 12.07 -7.71
C ALA A 45 2.66 11.13 -6.70
N ALA A 46 1.72 11.64 -5.89
CA ALA A 46 0.97 10.84 -4.94
C ALA A 46 0.06 9.81 -5.64
N ALA A 47 -0.60 10.20 -6.73
CA ALA A 47 -1.43 9.30 -7.53
C ALA A 47 -0.59 8.20 -8.21
N ALA A 48 0.60 8.52 -8.69
CA ALA A 48 1.54 7.57 -9.28
C ALA A 48 1.98 6.50 -8.28
N LEU A 49 2.08 6.83 -6.99
CA LEU A 49 2.45 5.90 -5.92
C LEU A 49 1.27 5.10 -5.36
N ALA A 50 0.03 5.41 -5.77
CA ALA A 50 -1.15 4.72 -5.29
C ALA A 50 -1.10 3.22 -5.62
N VAL A 51 -1.44 2.39 -4.64
CA VAL A 51 -1.62 0.95 -4.87
C VAL A 51 -3.04 0.72 -5.40
N ARG A 52 -3.16 0.08 -6.56
CA ARG A 52 -4.45 -0.24 -7.20
C ARG A 52 -4.94 -1.64 -6.95
N GLY A 53 -4.04 -2.54 -6.63
CA GLY A 53 -4.38 -3.93 -6.36
C GLY A 53 -3.15 -4.84 -6.35
N TYR A 54 -3.43 -6.11 -6.14
CA TYR A 54 -2.43 -7.16 -6.05
C TYR A 54 -2.79 -8.29 -7.00
N VAL A 55 -1.79 -8.96 -7.54
CA VAL A 55 -1.96 -10.17 -8.34
C VAL A 55 -1.05 -11.24 -7.76
N VAL A 56 -1.62 -12.37 -7.40
CA VAL A 56 -0.85 -13.54 -6.96
C VAL A 56 -0.52 -14.40 -8.18
N GLU A 57 0.76 -14.55 -8.43
CA GLU A 57 1.34 -15.44 -9.44
C GLU A 57 1.99 -16.65 -8.75
N PRO A 58 2.30 -17.74 -9.46
CA PRO A 58 2.89 -18.94 -8.86
C PRO A 58 4.20 -18.71 -8.11
N ASP A 59 4.95 -17.68 -8.48
CA ASP A 59 6.29 -17.38 -7.96
C ASP A 59 6.42 -15.98 -7.35
N ALA A 60 5.38 -15.15 -7.45
CA ALA A 60 5.43 -13.77 -6.99
C ALA A 60 4.07 -13.16 -6.65
N VAL A 61 4.08 -12.15 -5.80
CA VAL A 61 2.99 -11.21 -5.64
C VAL A 61 3.33 -9.91 -6.36
N LEU A 62 2.47 -9.49 -7.26
CA LEU A 62 2.60 -8.25 -8.00
C LEU A 62 1.77 -7.14 -7.34
N VAL A 63 2.41 -6.09 -6.88
CA VAL A 63 1.76 -4.86 -6.39
C VAL A 63 1.55 -3.94 -7.58
N ARG A 64 0.30 -3.77 -8.01
CA ARG A 64 -0.05 -2.95 -9.17
C ARG A 64 -0.19 -1.49 -8.79
N ARG A 65 0.47 -0.62 -9.57
CA ARG A 65 0.40 0.84 -9.45
C ARG A 65 0.13 1.48 -10.81
N PRO A 66 -0.29 2.76 -10.84
CA PRO A 66 -0.37 3.48 -12.09
C PRO A 66 1.03 3.64 -12.72
N GLY A 67 1.28 3.00 -13.84
CA GLY A 67 2.53 3.15 -14.58
C GLY A 67 3.62 2.11 -14.30
N TRP A 68 3.62 1.42 -13.14
CA TRP A 68 4.58 0.33 -12.88
C TRP A 68 4.03 -0.71 -11.91
N THR A 69 4.70 -1.86 -11.85
CA THR A 69 4.37 -2.97 -10.96
C THR A 69 5.58 -3.30 -10.11
N THR A 70 5.38 -3.46 -8.80
CA THR A 70 6.41 -3.96 -7.90
C THR A 70 6.21 -5.46 -7.74
N ARG A 71 7.25 -6.25 -8.06
CA ARG A 71 7.26 -7.70 -7.90
C ARG A 71 7.83 -8.06 -6.54
N LEU A 72 7.13 -8.89 -5.81
CA LEU A 72 7.55 -9.50 -4.54
C LEU A 72 7.73 -10.99 -4.78
N ASP A 73 8.95 -11.43 -4.97
CA ASP A 73 9.27 -12.84 -5.13
C ASP A 73 8.85 -13.63 -3.90
N LEU A 74 8.16 -14.75 -4.10
CA LEU A 74 7.72 -15.65 -3.04
C LEU A 74 8.83 -16.66 -2.63
N ALA A 75 9.93 -16.72 -3.38
CA ALA A 75 11.06 -17.56 -3.02
C ALA A 75 11.56 -17.24 -1.60
N GLY A 76 11.63 -18.27 -0.75
CA GLY A 76 12.06 -18.15 0.64
C GLY A 76 11.05 -17.46 1.56
N LEU A 77 9.79 -17.30 1.15
CA LEU A 77 8.73 -16.82 2.03
C LEU A 77 8.60 -17.76 3.24
N ALA A 78 8.76 -17.22 4.45
CA ALA A 78 8.70 -18.00 5.68
C ALA A 78 7.27 -18.13 6.21
N SER A 79 6.48 -17.05 6.13
CA SER A 79 5.06 -17.07 6.53
C SER A 79 4.27 -15.97 5.83
N VAL A 80 2.97 -16.22 5.71
CA VAL A 80 1.96 -15.24 5.31
C VAL A 80 0.78 -15.35 6.27
N GLU A 81 0.31 -14.21 6.79
CA GLU A 81 -0.78 -14.18 7.76
C GLU A 81 -1.61 -12.88 7.64
N ALA A 82 -2.91 -12.97 7.85
CA ALA A 82 -3.76 -11.80 8.00
C ALA A 82 -3.58 -11.24 9.42
N ASP A 83 -3.18 -9.97 9.54
CA ASP A 83 -2.98 -9.27 10.80
C ASP A 83 -3.56 -7.86 10.72
N PRO A 84 -4.80 -7.63 11.15
CA PRO A 84 -5.42 -6.31 11.16
C PRO A 84 -4.69 -5.29 12.04
N ASP A 85 -3.91 -5.76 13.01
CA ASP A 85 -3.14 -4.93 13.94
C ASP A 85 -1.70 -4.67 13.49
N ALA A 86 -1.30 -5.10 12.29
CA ALA A 86 0.07 -4.95 11.77
C ALA A 86 0.63 -3.53 11.86
N PHE A 87 -0.23 -2.52 11.69
CA PHE A 87 0.14 -1.11 11.82
C PHE A 87 0.01 -0.54 13.23
N ARG A 88 -0.44 -1.32 14.20
CA ARG A 88 -0.65 -0.83 15.58
C ARG A 88 0.66 -0.38 16.23
N GLY A 89 0.70 0.88 16.66
CA GLY A 89 1.91 1.47 17.23
C GLY A 89 3.07 1.59 16.26
N SER A 90 2.82 1.54 14.94
CA SER A 90 3.86 1.72 13.93
C SER A 90 4.20 3.20 13.74
N ILE A 91 5.51 3.45 13.59
CA ILE A 91 6.06 4.75 13.22
C ILE A 91 6.62 4.61 11.80
N ARG A 92 6.31 5.60 10.96
CA ARG A 92 6.90 5.66 9.62
C ARG A 92 8.34 6.17 9.73
N THR A 93 9.29 5.41 9.23
CA THR A 93 10.72 5.77 9.23
C THR A 93 11.15 6.38 7.91
N PHE A 94 10.54 5.95 6.80
CA PHE A 94 10.84 6.47 5.46
C PHE A 94 9.67 6.21 4.50
N GLY A 95 9.44 7.12 3.54
CA GLY A 95 8.44 6.96 2.48
C GLY A 95 7.34 8.00 2.52
N ILE A 96 6.42 7.89 1.58
CA ILE A 96 5.29 8.81 1.40
C ILE A 96 4.05 8.17 1.99
N GLY A 97 3.50 8.73 3.07
CA GLY A 97 2.12 8.53 3.47
C GLY A 97 1.29 9.55 2.72
N GLY A 98 0.97 9.25 1.48
CA GLY A 98 0.16 10.14 0.65
C GLY A 98 -1.33 9.92 0.85
N PRO A 99 -2.16 10.76 0.23
CA PRO A 99 -3.61 10.66 0.29
C PRO A 99 -4.17 9.38 -0.35
N PHE A 100 -3.35 8.63 -1.10
CA PHE A 100 -3.80 7.51 -1.91
C PHE A 100 -3.22 6.14 -1.51
N ALA A 101 -2.18 6.10 -0.66
CA ALA A 101 -1.60 4.85 -0.16
C ALA A 101 -0.62 5.08 0.99
N PHE A 102 -0.45 4.06 1.82
CA PHE A 102 0.60 3.98 2.84
C PHE A 102 1.76 3.18 2.25
N VAL A 103 2.63 3.85 1.50
CA VAL A 103 3.78 3.22 0.86
C VAL A 103 5.06 3.72 1.52
N GLY A 104 5.89 2.80 2.02
CA GLY A 104 7.15 3.15 2.64
C GLY A 104 7.62 2.16 3.69
N ARG A 105 8.66 2.55 4.42
CA ARG A 105 9.20 1.77 5.53
C ARG A 105 8.58 2.24 6.83
N TYR A 106 8.15 1.26 7.59
CA TYR A 106 7.55 1.43 8.91
C TYR A 106 8.30 0.60 9.94
N ARG A 107 8.15 0.96 11.20
CA ARG A 107 8.65 0.19 12.33
C ARG A 107 7.59 0.11 13.40
N SER A 108 7.27 -1.08 13.85
CA SER A 108 6.37 -1.32 14.98
C SER A 108 7.05 -2.18 16.03
N ARG A 109 6.47 -2.20 17.24
CA ARG A 109 6.98 -3.04 18.33
C ARG A 109 6.78 -4.53 18.05
N GLY A 110 5.69 -4.89 17.34
CA GLY A 110 5.36 -6.28 17.04
C GLY A 110 6.10 -6.85 15.83
N LEU A 111 6.19 -6.10 14.74
CA LEU A 111 6.77 -6.57 13.47
C LEU A 111 8.23 -6.14 13.26
N GLY A 112 8.77 -5.23 14.09
CA GLY A 112 10.05 -4.62 13.79
C GLY A 112 9.96 -3.68 12.57
N GLY A 113 10.99 -3.69 11.73
CA GLY A 113 11.00 -2.95 10.46
C GLY A 113 10.25 -3.70 9.37
N PHE A 114 9.35 -3.01 8.65
CA PHE A 114 8.64 -3.59 7.50
C PHE A 114 8.41 -2.56 6.40
N THR A 115 8.24 -3.05 5.18
CA THR A 115 7.83 -2.25 4.04
C THR A 115 6.33 -2.41 3.81
N ALA A 116 5.60 -1.31 3.71
CA ALA A 116 4.17 -1.34 3.46
C ALA A 116 3.83 -0.92 2.03
N TYR A 117 2.90 -1.65 1.44
CA TYR A 117 2.19 -1.30 0.21
C TYR A 117 0.69 -1.41 0.51
N ALA A 118 0.16 -0.46 1.27
CA ALA A 118 -1.14 -0.56 1.91
C ALA A 118 -2.07 0.60 1.55
N THR A 119 -3.37 0.35 1.56
CA THR A 119 -4.43 1.34 1.38
C THR A 119 -5.43 1.32 2.53
N ASP A 120 -5.68 0.15 3.11
CA ASP A 120 -6.58 -0.03 4.26
C ASP A 120 -5.89 -0.86 5.35
N ARG A 121 -5.49 -0.20 6.44
CA ARG A 121 -4.76 -0.83 7.54
C ARG A 121 -5.51 -1.95 8.25
N ALA A 122 -6.85 -1.92 8.22
CA ALA A 122 -7.67 -2.95 8.84
C ALA A 122 -7.64 -4.30 8.08
N ARG A 123 -7.18 -4.29 6.83
CA ARG A 123 -7.10 -5.47 5.96
C ARG A 123 -5.66 -5.92 5.71
N SER A 124 -4.79 -5.73 6.69
CA SER A 124 -3.37 -6.02 6.55
C SER A 124 -3.10 -7.51 6.48
N VAL A 125 -2.25 -7.87 5.52
CA VAL A 125 -1.62 -9.19 5.39
C VAL A 125 -0.12 -9.01 5.48
N VAL A 126 0.51 -9.77 6.36
CA VAL A 126 1.96 -9.72 6.62
C VAL A 126 2.63 -10.89 5.89
N LEU A 127 3.56 -10.57 5.02
CA LEU A 127 4.45 -11.53 4.36
C LEU A 127 5.83 -11.41 4.99
N ARG A 128 6.38 -12.52 5.50
CA ARG A 128 7.67 -12.55 6.18
C ARG A 128 8.67 -13.41 5.42
N TRP A 129 9.81 -12.84 5.13
CA TRP A 129 11.01 -13.53 4.70
C TRP A 129 12.06 -13.45 5.82
N PRO A 130 13.14 -14.27 5.79
CA PRO A 130 14.20 -14.20 6.78
C PRO A 130 14.89 -12.84 6.89
N ASP A 131 14.94 -12.08 5.79
CA ASP A 131 15.63 -10.81 5.64
C ASP A 131 14.71 -9.58 5.57
N ARG A 132 13.41 -9.78 5.35
CA ARG A 132 12.46 -8.67 5.16
C ARG A 132 11.03 -9.05 5.56
N THR A 133 10.26 -8.03 5.91
CA THR A 133 8.81 -8.12 6.14
C THR A 133 8.09 -7.11 5.26
N VAL A 134 7.03 -7.56 4.59
CA VAL A 134 6.19 -6.71 3.73
C VAL A 134 4.74 -6.80 4.17
N VAL A 135 4.05 -5.67 4.20
CA VAL A 135 2.62 -5.60 4.53
C VAL A 135 1.85 -5.10 3.31
N VAL A 136 0.82 -5.85 2.94
CA VAL A 136 -0.12 -5.54 1.86
C VAL A 136 -1.54 -5.50 2.41
N THR A 137 -2.50 -4.92 1.68
CA THR A 137 -3.89 -4.80 2.15
C THR A 137 -4.87 -5.14 1.03
N PRO A 138 -5.02 -6.43 0.70
CA PRO A 138 -5.99 -6.86 -0.31
C PRO A 138 -7.44 -6.67 0.19
N ASP A 139 -8.39 -6.67 -0.73
CA ASP A 139 -9.82 -6.58 -0.44
C ASP A 139 -10.37 -7.81 0.32
N ASP A 140 -9.76 -8.97 0.12
CA ASP A 140 -10.06 -10.21 0.83
C ASP A 140 -8.75 -10.82 1.39
N PRO A 141 -8.38 -10.50 2.65
CA PRO A 141 -7.16 -10.99 3.28
C PRO A 141 -7.05 -12.50 3.37
N ASP A 142 -8.15 -13.18 3.72
CA ASP A 142 -8.14 -14.64 3.95
C ASP A 142 -7.95 -15.40 2.63
N THR A 143 -8.70 -15.02 1.60
CA THR A 143 -8.52 -15.60 0.25
C THR A 143 -7.14 -15.27 -0.32
N PHE A 144 -6.60 -14.10 -0.03
CA PHE A 144 -5.25 -13.72 -0.45
C PHE A 144 -4.18 -14.59 0.22
N VAL A 145 -4.29 -14.81 1.54
CA VAL A 145 -3.38 -15.71 2.30
C VAL A 145 -3.42 -17.11 1.70
N ALA A 146 -4.61 -17.68 1.51
CA ALA A 146 -4.76 -19.01 0.91
C ALA A 146 -4.16 -19.10 -0.50
N ALA A 147 -4.30 -18.04 -1.32
CA ALA A 147 -3.72 -17.98 -2.64
C ALA A 147 -2.19 -17.95 -2.63
N VAL A 148 -1.59 -17.22 -1.69
CA VAL A 148 -0.13 -17.15 -1.53
C VAL A 148 0.41 -18.47 -0.99
N GLU A 149 -0.24 -19.09 -0.02
CA GLU A 149 0.14 -20.42 0.51
C GLU A 149 0.09 -21.48 -0.58
N ALA A 150 -0.95 -21.49 -1.41
CA ALA A 150 -1.05 -22.40 -2.54
C ALA A 150 0.06 -22.17 -3.58
N ALA A 151 0.47 -20.91 -3.79
CA ALA A 151 1.57 -20.58 -4.71
C ALA A 151 2.93 -21.03 -4.19
N VAL A 152 3.17 -20.94 -2.87
CA VAL A 152 4.44 -21.38 -2.23
C VAL A 152 4.50 -22.89 -2.10
N GLY A 153 3.35 -23.58 -1.92
CA GLY A 153 3.26 -25.02 -1.75
C GLY A 153 3.26 -25.82 -3.07
N ALA A 154 3.17 -25.13 -4.18
CA ALA A 154 3.18 -25.75 -5.51
C ALA A 154 4.61 -25.82 -6.08
#